data_6a4925d6af2bcbd259ff2bea69741441
#
_entry.id   6a4925d6af2bcbd259ff2bea69741441
#
_cell.length_a   1.000
_cell.length_b   1.000
_cell.length_c   1.000
_cell.angle_alpha   90.00
_cell.angle_beta   90.00
_cell.angle_gamma   90.00
#
_symmetry.space_group_name_H-M   'P 1'
#
loop_
_entity.id
_entity.type
_entity.pdbx_description
1 polymer ?
#
loop_
_entity_poly.entity_id
_entity_poly.type
_entity_poly.pdbx_seq_one_letter_code
_entity_poly.pdbx_strand_id
1 'polypeptide(L)'
;MTAAWTPSLFGGGEPAPDPTVVPRRIVLDETSWVDLAPAWLTGADAWFDGIVAEAPWDQRRRRMYDPATGGSGTVMEPRLTCGWRVPEAPDPAPAVAEALTARYGVRFDRVSANYYRHGDDSVAWHGDRVRFTHEAPIVAIVSLGAPRRFGLRPVGGGPSTRLTVAGGDLLVMGGRCQHDWQHTVPKWPGAGPRVSVTFRHDDPGPRPSIS
;
A
#
# COMPACT_ATOMS: atom_id res chain seq x y z
N MET A 1 -21.82 9.83 12.15
CA MET A 1 -22.45 8.94 11.14
C MET A 1 -21.29 8.33 10.33
N THR A 2 -21.04 7.04 10.49
CA THR A 2 -20.10 6.29 9.66
C THR A 2 -20.68 6.22 8.25
N ALA A 3 -19.94 6.74 7.26
CA ALA A 3 -20.33 6.57 5.87
C ALA A 3 -20.43 5.06 5.58
N ALA A 4 -21.61 4.61 5.22
CA ALA A 4 -21.80 3.22 4.81
C ALA A 4 -21.03 3.02 3.50
N TRP A 5 -20.10 2.07 3.50
CA TRP A 5 -19.45 1.62 2.27
C TRP A 5 -20.46 0.78 1.48
N THR A 6 -20.58 1.04 0.19
CA THR A 6 -21.44 0.25 -0.70
C THR A 6 -20.52 -0.65 -1.53
N PRO A 7 -20.73 -1.99 -1.50
CA PRO A 7 -19.99 -2.92 -2.33
C PRO A 7 -20.05 -2.55 -3.81
N SER A 8 -18.96 -2.85 -4.54
CA SER A 8 -18.92 -2.68 -5.99
C SER A 8 -19.80 -3.74 -6.66
N LEU A 9 -20.50 -3.37 -7.76
CA LEU A 9 -21.22 -4.35 -8.58
C LEU A 9 -20.31 -5.45 -9.14
N PHE A 10 -19.00 -5.21 -9.21
CA PHE A 10 -17.98 -6.15 -9.72
C PHE A 10 -17.05 -6.68 -8.64
N GLY A 11 -17.27 -6.30 -7.37
CA GLY A 11 -16.41 -6.66 -6.23
C GLY A 11 -16.71 -8.02 -5.62
N GLY A 12 -17.78 -8.69 -6.04
CA GLY A 12 -18.15 -10.03 -5.58
C GLY A 12 -17.35 -11.14 -6.27
N GLY A 13 -17.36 -12.33 -5.68
CA GLY A 13 -16.66 -13.50 -6.18
C GLY A 13 -15.35 -13.78 -5.45
N GLU A 14 -14.63 -14.81 -5.92
CA GLU A 14 -13.35 -15.20 -5.32
C GLU A 14 -12.26 -14.17 -5.66
N PRO A 15 -11.50 -13.71 -4.65
CA PRO A 15 -10.45 -12.73 -4.86
C PRO A 15 -9.29 -13.30 -5.67
N ALA A 16 -9.04 -12.74 -6.86
CA ALA A 16 -7.95 -13.18 -7.73
C ALA A 16 -7.40 -12.03 -8.58
N PRO A 17 -6.08 -12.00 -8.87
CA PRO A 17 -5.51 -11.10 -9.87
C PRO A 17 -6.08 -11.37 -11.26
N ASP A 18 -6.49 -10.33 -11.98
CA ASP A 18 -6.88 -10.44 -13.39
C ASP A 18 -5.64 -10.30 -14.29
N PRO A 19 -5.19 -11.38 -14.95
CA PRO A 19 -3.99 -11.35 -15.78
C PRO A 19 -4.15 -10.51 -17.06
N THR A 20 -5.39 -10.19 -17.44
CA THR A 20 -5.68 -9.39 -18.64
C THR A 20 -5.52 -7.89 -18.41
N VAL A 21 -5.56 -7.46 -17.16
CA VAL A 21 -5.40 -6.04 -16.80
C VAL A 21 -3.93 -5.65 -16.85
N VAL A 22 -3.60 -4.76 -17.79
CA VAL A 22 -2.24 -4.25 -17.98
C VAL A 22 -2.08 -2.92 -17.25
N PRO A 23 -1.14 -2.80 -16.30
CA PRO A 23 -0.87 -1.53 -15.63
C PRO A 23 -0.39 -0.45 -16.59
N ARG A 24 -0.91 0.76 -16.41
CA ARG A 24 -0.42 1.95 -17.10
C ARG A 24 0.72 2.57 -16.29
N ARG A 25 1.89 2.72 -16.92
CA ARG A 25 3.04 3.38 -16.29
C ARG A 25 2.93 4.89 -16.34
N ILE A 26 3.17 5.51 -15.19
CA ILE A 26 3.31 6.94 -14.98
C ILE A 26 4.78 7.17 -14.61
N VAL A 27 5.52 7.82 -15.50
CA VAL A 27 6.90 8.22 -15.24
C VAL A 27 6.88 9.46 -14.34
N LEU A 28 7.56 9.40 -13.21
CA LEU A 28 7.67 10.50 -12.27
C LEU A 28 8.91 11.36 -12.55
N ASP A 29 10.02 10.69 -12.85
CA ASP A 29 11.32 11.27 -13.29
C ASP A 29 12.11 10.20 -14.06
N GLU A 30 13.39 10.44 -14.32
CA GLU A 30 14.27 9.55 -15.12
C GLU A 30 14.45 8.16 -14.49
N THR A 31 14.29 8.04 -13.17
CA THR A 31 14.59 6.82 -12.40
C THR A 31 13.41 6.26 -11.63
N SER A 32 12.32 7.02 -11.51
CA SER A 32 11.17 6.72 -10.64
C SER A 32 9.87 6.63 -11.43
N TRP A 33 9.06 5.64 -11.14
CA TRP A 33 7.81 5.39 -11.83
C TRP A 33 6.73 4.81 -10.91
N VAL A 34 5.48 4.95 -11.35
CA VAL A 34 4.31 4.31 -10.75
C VAL A 34 3.53 3.60 -11.83
N ASP A 35 3.19 2.34 -11.60
CA ASP A 35 2.22 1.60 -12.40
C ASP A 35 0.85 1.64 -11.70
N LEU A 36 -0.21 1.94 -12.45
CA LEU A 36 -1.59 1.93 -11.98
C LEU A 36 -2.43 1.01 -12.85
N ALA A 37 -3.09 0.03 -12.24
CA ALA A 37 -3.99 -0.91 -12.87
C ALA A 37 -5.35 -0.88 -12.16
N PRO A 38 -6.34 -0.12 -12.67
CA PRO A 38 -7.68 -0.13 -12.12
C PRO A 38 -8.34 -1.51 -12.26
N ALA A 39 -9.09 -1.93 -11.22
CA ALA A 39 -9.81 -3.19 -11.17
C ALA A 39 -8.94 -4.43 -11.48
N TRP A 40 -7.65 -4.39 -11.09
CA TRP A 40 -6.71 -5.50 -11.29
C TRP A 40 -7.06 -6.75 -10.47
N LEU A 41 -7.70 -6.56 -9.32
CA LEU A 41 -8.14 -7.66 -8.45
C LEU A 41 -9.65 -7.83 -8.54
N THR A 42 -10.12 -8.97 -8.96
CA THR A 42 -11.53 -9.39 -8.84
C THR A 42 -11.83 -9.78 -7.38
N GLY A 43 -13.10 -9.87 -6.99
CA GLY A 43 -13.46 -10.27 -5.61
C GLY A 43 -12.92 -9.37 -4.49
N ALA A 44 -12.55 -8.13 -4.80
CA ALA A 44 -11.92 -7.20 -3.86
C ALA A 44 -12.78 -6.93 -2.61
N ASP A 45 -14.10 -6.97 -2.74
CA ASP A 45 -15.04 -6.73 -1.63
C ASP A 45 -15.04 -7.92 -0.67
N ALA A 46 -15.00 -9.14 -1.18
CA ALA A 46 -14.89 -10.35 -0.35
C ALA A 46 -13.58 -10.38 0.43
N TRP A 47 -12.47 -9.99 -0.21
CA TRP A 47 -11.19 -9.88 0.51
C TRP A 47 -11.22 -8.75 1.55
N PHE A 48 -11.86 -7.61 1.24
CA PHE A 48 -12.02 -6.53 2.20
C PHE A 48 -12.75 -7.00 3.45
N ASP A 49 -13.89 -7.66 3.30
CA ASP A 49 -14.69 -8.13 4.43
C ASP A 49 -13.92 -9.17 5.26
N GLY A 50 -13.28 -10.13 4.62
CA GLY A 50 -12.48 -11.16 5.30
C GLY A 50 -11.30 -10.57 6.07
N ILE A 51 -10.48 -9.72 5.44
CA ILE A 51 -9.30 -9.15 6.11
C ILE A 51 -9.68 -8.19 7.23
N VAL A 52 -10.80 -7.45 7.11
CA VAL A 52 -11.27 -6.57 8.19
C VAL A 52 -11.71 -7.38 9.40
N ALA A 53 -12.38 -8.53 9.18
CA ALA A 53 -12.89 -9.38 10.25
C ALA A 53 -11.81 -10.21 10.96
N GLU A 54 -10.80 -10.68 10.22
CA GLU A 54 -9.91 -11.75 10.71
C GLU A 54 -8.48 -11.29 11.00
N ALA A 55 -8.02 -10.17 10.38
CA ALA A 55 -6.64 -9.75 10.56
C ALA A 55 -6.35 -9.28 12.00
N PRO A 56 -5.16 -9.56 12.53
CA PRO A 56 -4.74 -9.16 13.88
C PRO A 56 -4.36 -7.67 13.92
N TRP A 57 -5.36 -6.82 13.80
CA TRP A 57 -5.17 -5.38 13.75
C TRP A 57 -4.55 -4.82 15.03
N ASP A 58 -3.51 -4.00 14.88
CA ASP A 58 -2.87 -3.24 15.94
C ASP A 58 -2.85 -1.75 15.61
N GLN A 59 -3.06 -0.92 16.62
CA GLN A 59 -2.92 0.52 16.48
C GLN A 59 -1.60 0.97 17.10
N ARG A 60 -0.60 1.19 16.25
CA ARG A 60 0.75 1.52 16.68
C ARG A 60 0.82 2.87 17.36
N ARG A 61 1.63 2.95 18.40
CA ARG A 61 2.06 4.20 19.02
C ARG A 61 3.33 4.69 18.32
N ARG A 62 3.32 5.95 17.91
CA ARG A 62 4.48 6.59 17.29
C ARG A 62 4.92 7.79 18.11
N ARG A 63 6.22 7.86 18.37
CA ARG A 63 6.82 9.06 18.94
C ARG A 63 6.86 10.15 17.87
N MET A 64 6.24 11.29 18.14
CA MET A 64 6.28 12.45 17.26
C MET A 64 6.89 13.62 18.01
N TYR A 65 7.76 14.34 17.31
CA TYR A 65 8.27 15.63 17.77
C TYR A 65 7.23 16.69 17.45
N ASP A 66 6.87 17.49 18.44
CA ASP A 66 5.98 18.64 18.26
C ASP A 66 6.82 19.92 18.18
N PRO A 67 6.94 20.54 16.99
CA PRO A 67 7.73 21.77 16.83
C PRO A 67 7.18 22.94 17.63
N ALA A 68 5.88 22.97 17.93
CA ALA A 68 5.25 24.08 18.65
C ALA A 68 5.59 24.09 20.14
N THR A 69 5.84 22.92 20.74
CA THR A 69 6.15 22.78 22.16
C THR A 69 7.62 22.42 22.42
N GLY A 70 8.40 22.10 21.37
CA GLY A 70 9.78 21.60 21.49
C GLY A 70 9.89 20.23 22.17
N GLY A 71 8.75 19.57 22.42
CA GLY A 71 8.65 18.29 23.10
C GLY A 71 8.42 17.12 22.15
N SER A 72 8.65 15.91 22.64
CA SER A 72 8.24 14.70 21.92
C SER A 72 7.11 14.01 22.67
N GLY A 73 5.96 13.83 22.01
CA GLY A 73 4.80 13.11 22.52
C GLY A 73 4.64 11.76 21.82
N THR A 74 3.91 10.84 22.44
CA THR A 74 3.49 9.60 21.80
C THR A 74 2.05 9.78 21.32
N VAL A 75 1.85 9.63 20.01
CA VAL A 75 0.52 9.66 19.38
C VAL A 75 0.17 8.28 18.83
N MET A 76 -1.13 7.98 18.85
CA MET A 76 -1.64 6.80 18.15
C MET A 76 -1.63 7.07 16.64
N GLU A 77 -1.11 6.14 15.84
CA GLU A 77 -1.22 6.26 14.38
C GLU A 77 -2.69 6.26 13.97
N PRO A 78 -3.12 7.19 13.09
CA PRO A 78 -4.51 7.30 12.69
C PRO A 78 -4.89 6.24 11.62
N ARG A 79 -4.60 4.98 11.91
CA ARG A 79 -4.98 3.77 11.17
C ARG A 79 -4.60 2.54 11.97
N LEU A 80 -5.19 1.38 11.64
CA LEU A 80 -4.76 0.09 12.14
C LEU A 80 -3.76 -0.55 11.16
N THR A 81 -2.88 -1.41 11.67
CA THR A 81 -1.87 -2.09 10.86
C THR A 81 -1.69 -3.54 11.30
N CYS A 82 -1.34 -4.41 10.36
CA CYS A 82 -0.87 -5.76 10.63
C CYS A 82 0.10 -6.19 9.53
N GLY A 83 0.73 -7.36 9.65
CA GLY A 83 1.65 -7.85 8.62
C GLY A 83 2.11 -9.27 8.85
N TRP A 84 2.54 -9.91 7.73
CA TRP A 84 2.94 -11.30 7.67
C TRP A 84 4.16 -11.49 6.76
N ARG A 85 4.81 -12.63 6.87
CA ARG A 85 5.56 -13.21 5.77
C ARG A 85 4.57 -13.78 4.76
N VAL A 86 4.89 -13.72 3.46
CA VAL A 86 3.95 -14.13 2.42
C VAL A 86 3.43 -15.56 2.58
N PRO A 87 4.26 -16.59 2.91
CA PRO A 87 3.75 -17.96 3.08
C PRO A 87 2.74 -18.12 4.25
N GLU A 88 2.76 -17.19 5.22
CA GLU A 88 1.93 -17.21 6.42
C GLU A 88 0.74 -16.24 6.33
N ALA A 89 0.69 -15.47 5.26
CA ALA A 89 -0.38 -14.50 5.04
C ALA A 89 -1.69 -15.22 4.66
N PRO A 90 -2.84 -14.70 5.11
CA PRO A 90 -4.13 -15.28 4.72
C PRO A 90 -4.38 -15.12 3.22
N ASP A 91 -5.14 -16.05 2.65
CA ASP A 91 -5.59 -15.97 1.27
C ASP A 91 -6.37 -14.65 1.01
N PRO A 92 -6.24 -14.10 -0.22
CA PRO A 92 -5.47 -14.56 -1.38
C PRO A 92 -4.04 -13.98 -1.46
N ALA A 93 -3.49 -13.44 -0.38
CA ALA A 93 -2.21 -12.72 -0.42
C ALA A 93 -1.03 -13.52 -1.01
N PRO A 94 -0.87 -14.84 -0.78
CA PRO A 94 0.17 -15.62 -1.43
C PRO A 94 0.03 -15.66 -2.96
N ALA A 95 -1.16 -15.90 -3.50
CA ALA A 95 -1.42 -15.92 -4.94
C ALA A 95 -1.20 -14.53 -5.58
N VAL A 96 -1.58 -13.46 -4.90
CA VAL A 96 -1.31 -12.08 -5.31
C VAL A 96 0.20 -11.81 -5.37
N ALA A 97 0.96 -12.25 -4.36
CA ALA A 97 2.42 -12.10 -4.33
C ALA A 97 3.10 -12.87 -5.47
N GLU A 98 2.60 -14.05 -5.82
CA GLU A 98 3.10 -14.85 -6.95
C GLU A 98 2.86 -14.12 -8.28
N ALA A 99 1.66 -13.61 -8.52
CA ALA A 99 1.32 -12.84 -9.71
C ALA A 99 2.18 -11.57 -9.85
N LEU A 100 2.40 -10.85 -8.74
CA LEU A 100 3.30 -9.69 -8.70
C LEU A 100 4.76 -10.08 -8.96
N THR A 101 5.22 -11.21 -8.40
CA THR A 101 6.57 -11.73 -8.61
C THR A 101 6.80 -12.08 -10.08
N ALA A 102 5.86 -12.78 -10.71
CA ALA A 102 5.92 -13.12 -12.13
C ALA A 102 5.98 -11.85 -13.01
N ARG A 103 5.26 -10.80 -12.63
CA ARG A 103 5.18 -9.57 -13.42
C ARG A 103 6.41 -8.66 -13.27
N TYR A 104 6.93 -8.50 -12.05
CA TYR A 104 7.97 -7.51 -11.74
C TYR A 104 9.36 -8.11 -11.57
N GLY A 105 9.50 -9.43 -11.60
CA GLY A 105 10.79 -10.12 -11.53
C GLY A 105 11.49 -10.04 -10.17
N VAL A 106 10.80 -9.61 -9.12
CA VAL A 106 11.29 -9.59 -7.74
C VAL A 106 10.39 -10.45 -6.84
N ARG A 107 10.97 -11.19 -5.93
CA ARG A 107 10.21 -12.02 -4.99
C ARG A 107 9.60 -11.15 -3.90
N PHE A 108 8.28 -11.03 -3.90
CA PHE A 108 7.56 -10.39 -2.80
C PHE A 108 7.42 -11.39 -1.64
N ASP A 109 8.13 -11.14 -0.53
CA ASP A 109 8.21 -12.03 0.61
C ASP A 109 7.55 -11.47 1.87
N ARG A 110 7.16 -10.19 1.83
CA ARG A 110 6.44 -9.53 2.92
C ARG A 110 5.14 -8.91 2.46
N VAL A 111 4.11 -9.07 3.27
CA VAL A 111 2.84 -8.37 3.11
C VAL A 111 2.48 -7.66 4.40
N SER A 112 1.90 -6.48 4.28
CA SER A 112 1.33 -5.74 5.39
C SER A 112 0.02 -5.08 4.97
N ALA A 113 -0.90 -4.94 5.91
CA ALA A 113 -2.15 -4.23 5.67
C ALA A 113 -2.25 -2.98 6.54
N ASN A 114 -2.83 -1.92 5.97
CA ASN A 114 -3.22 -0.73 6.70
C ASN A 114 -4.71 -0.52 6.53
N TYR A 115 -5.43 -0.48 7.63
CA TYR A 115 -6.87 -0.26 7.66
C TYR A 115 -7.19 1.18 8.06
N TYR A 116 -7.76 1.91 7.12
CA TYR A 116 -8.30 3.26 7.27
C TYR A 116 -9.80 3.12 7.50
N ARG A 117 -10.26 3.25 8.75
CA ARG A 117 -11.65 2.98 9.17
C ARG A 117 -12.62 4.03 8.65
N HIS A 118 -12.13 5.25 8.50
CA HIS A 118 -12.90 6.42 8.05
C HIS A 118 -12.00 7.50 7.47
N GLY A 119 -12.58 8.58 6.99
CA GLY A 119 -11.85 9.64 6.31
C GLY A 119 -10.80 10.41 7.12
N ASP A 120 -10.82 10.32 8.46
CA ASP A 120 -9.81 10.93 9.32
C ASP A 120 -8.57 10.08 9.48
N ASP A 121 -8.68 8.76 9.25
CA ASP A 121 -7.51 7.89 9.22
C ASP A 121 -6.63 8.23 8.01
N SER A 122 -5.32 8.30 8.22
CA SER A 122 -4.37 8.83 7.25
C SER A 122 -2.96 8.30 7.48
N VAL A 123 -2.09 8.54 6.52
CA VAL A 123 -0.63 8.41 6.71
C VAL A 123 0.05 9.64 6.15
N ALA A 124 0.96 10.21 6.93
CA ALA A 124 1.76 11.36 6.52
C ALA A 124 2.73 11.02 5.37
N TRP A 125 3.33 12.03 4.76
CA TRP A 125 4.36 11.86 3.74
C TRP A 125 5.53 11.02 4.24
N HIS A 126 5.85 9.94 3.53
CA HIS A 126 6.94 9.03 3.87
C HIS A 126 7.41 8.24 2.64
N GLY A 127 8.58 7.62 2.75
CA GLY A 127 9.04 6.53 1.89
C GLY A 127 9.11 5.24 2.70
N ASP A 128 8.95 4.10 2.06
CA ASP A 128 8.99 2.80 2.71
C ASP A 128 10.41 2.40 3.14
N ARG A 129 10.52 1.62 4.22
CA ARG A 129 11.82 1.20 4.78
C ARG A 129 12.63 0.29 3.86
N VAL A 130 12.01 -0.38 2.89
CA VAL A 130 12.69 -1.22 1.90
C VAL A 130 13.79 -0.46 1.14
N ARG A 131 13.74 0.88 1.08
CA ARG A 131 14.81 1.73 0.54
C ARG A 131 16.17 1.58 1.24
N PHE A 132 16.20 1.06 2.47
CA PHE A 132 17.46 0.87 3.19
C PHE A 132 18.15 -0.46 2.84
N THR A 133 17.46 -1.36 2.15
CA THR A 133 17.96 -2.68 1.77
C THR A 133 18.11 -2.86 0.27
N HIS A 134 17.43 -2.04 -0.54
CA HIS A 134 17.42 -2.13 -1.99
C HIS A 134 17.66 -0.77 -2.64
N GLU A 135 18.43 -0.75 -3.72
CA GLU A 135 18.70 0.47 -4.52
C GLU A 135 17.48 0.90 -5.34
N ALA A 136 16.78 -0.06 -5.93
CA ALA A 136 15.59 0.17 -6.75
C ALA A 136 14.41 -0.70 -6.24
N PRO A 137 13.88 -0.41 -5.05
CA PRO A 137 12.84 -1.23 -4.45
C PRO A 137 11.51 -1.11 -5.19
N ILE A 138 10.80 -2.23 -5.29
CA ILE A 138 9.43 -2.28 -5.82
C ILE A 138 8.47 -2.50 -4.64
N VAL A 139 7.48 -1.64 -4.54
CA VAL A 139 6.41 -1.72 -3.54
C VAL A 139 5.08 -1.75 -4.27
N ALA A 140 4.32 -2.83 -4.10
CA ALA A 140 3.01 -2.99 -4.69
C ALA A 140 1.91 -2.84 -3.63
N ILE A 141 0.84 -2.14 -3.98
CA ILE A 141 -0.31 -1.88 -3.11
C ILE A 141 -1.58 -2.31 -3.83
N VAL A 142 -2.29 -3.27 -3.26
CA VAL A 142 -3.67 -3.59 -3.63
C VAL A 142 -4.60 -2.83 -2.71
N SER A 143 -5.53 -2.09 -3.29
CA SER A 143 -6.51 -1.29 -2.55
C SER A 143 -7.82 -2.06 -2.44
N LEU A 144 -8.43 -2.08 -1.26
CA LEU A 144 -9.70 -2.74 -0.97
C LEU A 144 -10.67 -1.77 -0.31
N GLY A 145 -11.96 -1.86 -0.61
CA GLY A 145 -12.99 -1.02 -0.02
C GLY A 145 -13.09 0.37 -0.68
N ALA A 146 -13.41 1.40 0.09
CA ALA A 146 -13.72 2.72 -0.41
C ALA A 146 -12.55 3.43 -1.13
N PRO A 147 -12.82 4.24 -2.15
CA PRO A 147 -11.78 5.01 -2.81
C PRO A 147 -11.05 5.97 -1.85
N ARG A 148 -9.74 6.14 -2.04
CA ARG A 148 -8.91 7.11 -1.31
C ARG A 148 -7.96 7.84 -2.24
N ARG A 149 -7.63 9.07 -1.86
CA ARG A 149 -6.55 9.81 -2.50
C ARG A 149 -5.21 9.23 -2.09
N PHE A 150 -4.31 9.14 -3.07
CA PHE A 150 -2.91 8.75 -2.90
C PHE A 150 -2.04 9.86 -3.47
N GLY A 151 -1.22 10.47 -2.64
CA GLY A 151 -0.34 11.56 -3.04
C GLY A 151 1.09 11.09 -3.22
N LEU A 152 1.77 11.66 -4.22
CA LEU A 152 3.21 11.47 -4.49
C LEU A 152 3.87 12.84 -4.64
N ARG A 153 5.04 13.03 -4.05
CA ARG A 153 5.86 14.24 -4.22
C ARG A 153 7.36 13.92 -4.11
N PRO A 154 8.24 14.73 -4.68
CA PRO A 154 9.68 14.60 -4.44
C PRO A 154 10.03 14.71 -2.95
N VAL A 155 11.10 14.04 -2.52
CA VAL A 155 11.71 14.26 -1.20
C VAL A 155 12.16 15.72 -1.12
N GLY A 156 11.94 16.36 0.04
CA GLY A 156 12.20 17.79 0.19
C GLY A 156 11.02 18.70 -0.19
N GLY A 157 9.96 18.14 -0.79
CA GLY A 157 8.75 18.88 -1.17
C GLY A 157 8.73 19.25 -2.65
N GLY A 158 7.72 20.01 -3.04
CA GLY A 158 7.47 20.39 -4.43
C GLY A 158 6.08 19.99 -4.92
N PRO A 159 5.80 20.10 -6.23
CA PRO A 159 4.51 19.72 -6.79
C PRO A 159 4.16 18.26 -6.49
N SER A 160 2.93 18.03 -6.09
CA SER A 160 2.44 16.69 -5.78
C SER A 160 1.52 16.17 -6.87
N THR A 161 1.75 14.93 -7.29
CA THR A 161 0.81 14.15 -8.11
C THR A 161 -0.22 13.51 -7.20
N ARG A 162 -1.48 13.55 -7.57
CA ARG A 162 -2.58 12.93 -6.82
C ARG A 162 -3.27 11.91 -7.71
N LEU A 163 -3.38 10.70 -7.17
CA LEU A 163 -4.13 9.61 -7.76
C LEU A 163 -5.33 9.30 -6.85
N THR A 164 -6.39 8.77 -7.41
CA THR A 164 -7.46 8.12 -6.65
C THR A 164 -7.33 6.62 -6.87
N VAL A 165 -7.31 5.85 -5.80
CA VAL A 165 -7.25 4.38 -5.84
C VAL A 165 -8.51 3.82 -5.19
N ALA A 166 -9.19 2.94 -5.89
CA ALA A 166 -10.44 2.30 -5.50
C ALA A 166 -10.24 0.83 -5.13
N GLY A 167 -11.30 0.18 -4.68
CA GLY A 167 -11.28 -1.28 -4.41
C GLY A 167 -10.95 -2.06 -5.68
N GLY A 168 -10.03 -3.02 -5.58
CA GLY A 168 -9.50 -3.81 -6.68
C GLY A 168 -8.35 -3.19 -7.46
N ASP A 169 -8.01 -1.93 -7.23
CA ASP A 169 -6.90 -1.27 -7.94
C ASP A 169 -5.53 -1.75 -7.41
N LEU A 170 -4.60 -1.95 -8.36
CA LEU A 170 -3.19 -2.15 -8.08
C LEU A 170 -2.41 -0.85 -8.37
N LEU A 171 -1.58 -0.43 -7.41
CA LEU A 171 -0.62 0.65 -7.55
C LEU A 171 0.77 0.11 -7.21
N VAL A 172 1.74 0.26 -8.11
CA VAL A 172 3.12 -0.20 -7.89
C VAL A 172 4.08 0.96 -8.04
N MET A 173 4.91 1.16 -7.06
CA MET A 173 6.00 2.15 -7.06
C MET A 173 7.32 1.41 -7.30
N GLY A 174 8.11 1.85 -8.27
CA GLY A 174 9.38 1.21 -8.60
C GLY A 174 10.49 2.18 -8.99
N GLY A 175 11.65 1.63 -9.33
CA GLY A 175 12.87 2.39 -9.49
C GLY A 175 13.28 3.06 -8.18
N ARG A 176 13.72 4.31 -8.25
CA ARG A 176 14.13 5.07 -7.06
C ARG A 176 12.98 5.74 -6.31
N CYS A 177 11.72 5.41 -6.64
CA CYS A 177 10.54 6.06 -6.06
C CYS A 177 10.54 6.07 -4.51
N GLN A 178 11.04 5.02 -3.84
CA GLN A 178 11.10 4.98 -2.38
C GLN A 178 12.25 5.82 -1.79
N HIS A 179 13.25 6.19 -2.58
CA HIS A 179 14.37 7.04 -2.19
C HIS A 179 14.08 8.51 -2.45
N ASP A 180 13.62 8.81 -3.67
CA ASP A 180 13.58 10.16 -4.20
C ASP A 180 12.17 10.78 -4.11
N TRP A 181 11.16 9.94 -3.79
CA TRP A 181 9.77 10.37 -3.62
C TRP A 181 9.20 9.97 -2.27
N GLN A 182 8.22 10.73 -1.83
CA GLN A 182 7.36 10.42 -0.69
C GLN A 182 5.95 10.17 -1.17
N HIS A 183 5.23 9.33 -0.43
CA HIS A 183 3.81 9.10 -0.67
C HIS A 183 2.98 9.30 0.61
N THR A 184 1.68 9.53 0.43
CA THR A 184 0.74 9.80 1.52
C THR A 184 -0.66 9.29 1.18
N VAL A 185 -1.42 8.93 2.20
CA VAL A 185 -2.88 8.81 2.13
C VAL A 185 -3.44 9.92 3.02
N PRO A 186 -3.84 11.07 2.44
CA PRO A 186 -4.31 12.20 3.22
C PRO A 186 -5.68 11.92 3.84
N LYS A 187 -6.04 12.72 4.85
CA LYS A 187 -7.41 12.78 5.33
C LYS A 187 -8.33 13.15 4.18
N TRP A 188 -9.49 12.50 4.15
CA TRP A 188 -10.53 12.78 3.18
C TRP A 188 -11.90 12.68 3.87
N PRO A 189 -12.43 13.82 4.35
CA PRO A 189 -13.72 13.84 5.04
C PRO A 189 -14.82 13.12 4.24
N GLY A 190 -15.57 12.27 4.91
CA GLY A 190 -16.64 11.48 4.30
C GLY A 190 -16.18 10.22 3.54
N ALA A 191 -14.88 9.95 3.43
CA ALA A 191 -14.43 8.70 2.83
C ALA A 191 -14.78 7.50 3.73
N GLY A 192 -15.23 6.43 3.09
CA GLY A 192 -15.53 5.16 3.74
C GLY A 192 -14.29 4.36 4.16
N PRO A 193 -14.49 3.17 4.72
CA PRO A 193 -13.42 2.29 5.15
C PRO A 193 -12.64 1.74 3.96
N ARG A 194 -11.31 1.61 4.13
CA ARG A 194 -10.37 1.12 3.11
C ARG A 194 -9.25 0.32 3.76
N VAL A 195 -8.87 -0.77 3.12
CA VAL A 195 -7.62 -1.47 3.42
C VAL A 195 -6.63 -1.27 2.25
N SER A 196 -5.36 -1.00 2.55
CA SER A 196 -4.27 -1.14 1.58
C SER A 196 -3.43 -2.35 1.96
N VAL A 197 -3.39 -3.35 1.09
CA VAL A 197 -2.52 -4.51 1.23
C VAL A 197 -1.24 -4.23 0.46
N THR A 198 -0.12 -4.16 1.18
CA THR A 198 1.17 -3.72 0.62
C THR A 198 2.16 -4.85 0.61
N PHE A 199 2.68 -5.16 -0.57
CA PHE A 199 3.67 -6.20 -0.83
C PHE A 199 5.06 -5.59 -1.02
N ARG A 200 6.07 -6.20 -0.41
CA ARG A 200 7.48 -5.76 -0.46
C ARG A 200 8.40 -6.97 -0.62
N HIS A 201 9.58 -6.71 -1.18
CA HIS A 201 10.69 -7.64 -1.22
C HIS A 201 11.77 -7.15 -0.24
N ASP A 202 11.70 -7.62 1.00
CA ASP A 202 12.61 -7.21 2.08
C ASP A 202 13.86 -8.10 2.18
N ASP A 203 13.82 -9.30 1.60
CA ASP A 203 14.94 -10.21 1.60
C ASP A 203 15.91 -9.87 0.44
N PRO A 204 17.13 -9.38 0.71
CA PRO A 204 18.12 -9.10 -0.32
C PRO A 204 18.62 -10.36 -1.06
N GLY A 205 18.09 -11.54 -0.73
CA GLY A 205 18.60 -12.82 -1.23
C GLY A 205 19.96 -13.23 -0.62
N PRO A 206 20.52 -14.37 -0.98
CA PRO A 206 21.83 -14.77 -0.53
C PRO A 206 22.86 -13.77 -1.06
N ARG A 207 23.66 -13.20 -0.15
CA ARG A 207 24.81 -12.36 -0.56
C ARG A 207 25.70 -13.19 -1.46
N PRO A 208 26.16 -12.65 -2.62
CA PRO A 208 27.15 -13.35 -3.41
C PRO A 208 28.35 -13.64 -2.51
N SER A 209 28.75 -14.91 -2.44
CA SER A 209 29.98 -15.31 -1.78
C SER A 209 31.14 -14.59 -2.46
N ILE A 210 31.77 -13.68 -1.73
CA ILE A 210 33.01 -13.07 -2.18
C ILE A 210 34.06 -14.20 -2.12
N SER A 211 34.40 -14.74 -3.28
CA SER A 211 35.54 -15.67 -3.47
C SER A 211 36.82 -14.90 -3.66
#